data_21a8a3a76edafd942c45aa4e8e58dc34
#
_entry.id   21a8a3a76edafd942c45aa4e8e58dc34
#
_cell.length_a   1.000
_cell.length_b   1.000
_cell.length_c   1.000
_cell.angle_alpha   90.00
_cell.angle_beta   90.00
_cell.angle_gamma   90.00
#
_symmetry.space_group_name_H-M   'P 1'
#
loop_
_entity.id
_entity.type
_entity.pdbx_description
1 polymer ?
#
loop_
_entity_poly.entity_id
_entity_poly.type
_entity_poly.pdbx_seq_one_letter_code
_entity_poly.pdbx_strand_id
1 'polypeptide(L)'
;MTTLPNRWRIALAGVVMQVALGAIYAWSVFRIPLTQAYGWSIAEVTLAVTIAIFVVGVAAFGGGLWMQRAGPRRVALAAGALYGLGVFLASFAGGRLWLLYCSYGLIGGVGLGLGYIVPVTTLVKWFPDRRGMITGIAVTGFGCGALITAPIATRLIAQVGALNTFAILGVVYLIAVMGAACFMQNPPDGYHPPGWTPSAAQQQQRSAKTYTLKEATATWQWYGLWALLFLNTTAGIAVISQAGPMAQKSRGSRLLPRPAWSE
;
A
#
# COMPACT_ATOMS: atom_id res chain seq x y z
N MET A 1 2.80 -15.67 33.46
CA MET A 1 2.34 -14.33 33.01
C MET A 1 3.05 -14.02 31.71
N THR A 2 2.35 -14.14 30.59
CA THR A 2 2.91 -13.76 29.28
C THR A 2 3.01 -12.24 29.22
N THR A 3 4.24 -11.73 29.20
CA THR A 3 4.50 -10.29 29.08
C THR A 3 3.89 -9.78 27.78
N LEU A 4 3.01 -8.77 27.87
CA LEU A 4 2.41 -8.15 26.68
C LEU A 4 3.51 -7.56 25.79
N PRO A 5 3.45 -7.80 24.47
CA PRO A 5 4.42 -7.22 23.56
C PRO A 5 4.31 -5.69 23.56
N ASN A 6 5.44 -5.03 23.41
CA ASN A 6 5.46 -3.57 23.31
C ASN A 6 4.69 -3.11 22.06
N ARG A 7 3.60 -2.35 22.26
CA ARG A 7 2.72 -1.84 21.19
C ARG A 7 3.46 -1.02 20.13
N TRP A 8 4.54 -0.33 20.53
CA TRP A 8 5.35 0.46 19.58
C TRP A 8 6.16 -0.40 18.62
N ARG A 9 6.57 -1.62 19.03
CA ARG A 9 7.20 -2.59 18.08
C ARG A 9 6.21 -3.05 17.03
N ILE A 10 4.95 -3.24 17.40
CA ILE A 10 3.87 -3.58 16.46
C ILE A 10 3.59 -2.40 15.53
N ALA A 11 3.60 -1.16 16.07
CA ALA A 11 3.45 0.05 15.26
C ALA A 11 4.58 0.19 14.25
N LEU A 12 5.84 0.02 14.66
CA LEU A 12 7.00 0.07 13.78
C LEU A 12 6.91 -0.98 12.67
N ALA A 13 6.57 -2.22 13.02
CA ALA A 13 6.35 -3.28 12.04
C ALA A 13 5.24 -2.92 11.05
N GLY A 14 4.12 -2.34 11.52
CA GLY A 14 3.05 -1.85 10.66
C GLY A 14 3.51 -0.75 9.70
N VAL A 15 4.35 0.18 10.16
CA VAL A 15 4.93 1.23 9.32
C VAL A 15 5.88 0.65 8.27
N VAL A 16 6.77 -0.28 8.64
CA VAL A 16 7.67 -0.96 7.69
C VAL A 16 6.86 -1.68 6.61
N MET A 17 5.80 -2.38 7.01
CA MET A 17 4.90 -3.04 6.07
C MET A 17 4.23 -2.04 5.12
N GLN A 18 3.70 -0.93 5.65
CA GLN A 18 3.04 0.10 4.83
C GLN A 18 4.01 0.79 3.86
N VAL A 19 5.24 1.09 4.29
CA VAL A 19 6.29 1.66 3.44
C VAL A 19 6.63 0.71 2.29
N ALA A 20 6.82 -0.58 2.58
CA ALA A 20 7.12 -1.56 1.53
C ALA A 20 5.96 -1.71 0.52
N LEU A 21 4.71 -1.74 1.00
CA LEU A 21 3.52 -1.84 0.15
C LEU A 21 3.27 -0.55 -0.64
N GLY A 22 3.57 0.61 -0.08
CA GLY A 22 3.43 1.91 -0.73
C GLY A 22 4.36 2.15 -1.91
N ALA A 23 5.33 1.25 -2.12
CA ALA A 23 6.20 1.23 -3.28
C ALA A 23 5.44 1.16 -4.63
N ILE A 24 4.18 0.71 -4.64
CA ILE A 24 3.34 0.71 -5.85
C ILE A 24 3.24 2.09 -6.49
N TYR A 25 3.27 3.17 -5.71
CA TYR A 25 3.22 4.53 -6.22
C TYR A 25 4.51 4.98 -6.93
N ALA A 26 5.61 4.22 -6.80
CA ALA A 26 6.84 4.43 -7.57
C ALA A 26 6.77 3.84 -9.00
N TRP A 27 5.63 3.26 -9.42
CA TRP A 27 5.45 2.67 -10.74
C TRP A 27 5.84 3.60 -11.90
N SER A 28 5.62 4.90 -11.75
CA SER A 28 5.96 5.90 -12.77
C SER A 28 7.43 5.84 -13.23
N VAL A 29 8.34 5.41 -12.36
CA VAL A 29 9.78 5.29 -12.64
C VAL A 29 10.08 4.15 -13.62
N PHE A 30 9.25 3.11 -13.65
CA PHE A 30 9.42 1.94 -14.50
C PHE A 30 8.82 2.10 -15.91
N ARG A 31 7.90 3.06 -16.11
CA ARG A 31 7.14 3.21 -17.35
C ARG A 31 8.04 3.40 -18.56
N ILE A 32 8.90 4.42 -18.54
CA ILE A 32 9.78 4.75 -19.67
C ILE A 32 10.82 3.65 -19.92
N PRO A 33 11.56 3.15 -18.89
CA PRO A 33 12.52 2.07 -19.10
C PRO A 33 11.93 0.79 -19.69
N LEU A 34 10.72 0.38 -19.26
CA LEU A 34 10.05 -0.80 -19.83
C LEU A 34 9.61 -0.57 -21.28
N THR A 35 9.06 0.60 -21.59
CA THR A 35 8.69 0.99 -22.96
C THR A 35 9.89 0.97 -23.89
N GLN A 36 11.01 1.52 -23.46
CA GLN A 36 12.24 1.57 -24.27
C GLN A 36 12.88 0.21 -24.43
N ALA A 37 12.88 -0.62 -23.40
CA ALA A 37 13.55 -1.92 -23.44
C ALA A 37 12.80 -2.99 -24.26
N TYR A 38 11.45 -2.92 -24.28
CA TYR A 38 10.61 -4.00 -24.86
C TYR A 38 9.68 -3.53 -25.97
N GLY A 39 9.70 -2.25 -26.34
CA GLY A 39 8.83 -1.69 -27.38
C GLY A 39 7.33 -1.64 -27.00
N TRP A 40 7.00 -1.83 -25.72
CA TRP A 40 5.62 -1.77 -25.24
C TRP A 40 5.13 -0.32 -25.22
N SER A 41 3.86 -0.12 -25.46
CA SER A 41 3.25 1.20 -25.32
C SER A 41 3.15 1.62 -23.84
N ILE A 42 3.10 2.93 -23.58
CA ILE A 42 2.89 3.45 -22.23
C ILE A 42 1.57 2.95 -21.62
N ALA A 43 0.53 2.79 -22.47
CA ALA A 43 -0.77 2.28 -22.05
C ALA A 43 -0.67 0.81 -21.56
N GLU A 44 0.01 -0.05 -22.31
CA GLU A 44 0.23 -1.45 -21.94
C GLU A 44 1.02 -1.58 -20.64
N VAL A 45 2.10 -0.82 -20.48
CA VAL A 45 2.87 -0.82 -19.22
C VAL A 45 2.04 -0.30 -18.06
N THR A 46 1.21 0.72 -18.26
CA THR A 46 0.35 1.29 -17.21
C THR A 46 -0.77 0.33 -16.83
N LEU A 47 -1.24 -0.52 -17.74
CA LEU A 47 -2.28 -1.50 -17.44
C LEU A 47 -1.87 -2.47 -16.33
N ALA A 48 -0.59 -2.80 -16.19
CA ALA A 48 -0.11 -3.66 -15.11
C ALA A 48 -0.43 -3.08 -13.72
N VAL A 49 -0.14 -1.79 -13.50
CA VAL A 49 -0.46 -1.13 -12.23
C VAL A 49 -1.97 -0.89 -12.07
N THR A 50 -2.68 -0.67 -13.16
CA THR A 50 -4.15 -0.53 -13.13
C THR A 50 -4.80 -1.82 -12.66
N ILE A 51 -4.36 -2.98 -13.16
CA ILE A 51 -4.80 -4.29 -12.68
C ILE A 51 -4.47 -4.44 -11.19
N ALA A 52 -3.24 -4.09 -10.77
CA ALA A 52 -2.83 -4.18 -9.38
C ALA A 52 -3.77 -3.36 -8.47
N ILE A 53 -4.05 -2.10 -8.81
CA ILE A 53 -4.92 -1.21 -8.02
C ILE A 53 -6.35 -1.76 -7.94
N PHE A 54 -6.90 -2.27 -9.04
CA PHE A 54 -8.21 -2.91 -9.03
C PHE A 54 -8.24 -4.12 -8.10
N VAL A 55 -7.25 -5.00 -8.24
CA VAL A 55 -7.13 -6.22 -7.43
C VAL A 55 -6.93 -5.90 -5.95
N VAL A 56 -6.21 -4.82 -5.61
CA VAL A 56 -6.04 -4.34 -4.23
C VAL A 56 -7.39 -4.14 -3.54
N GLY A 57 -8.35 -3.50 -4.22
CA GLY A 57 -9.68 -3.26 -3.63
C GLY A 57 -10.40 -4.57 -3.27
N VAL A 58 -10.43 -5.53 -4.21
CA VAL A 58 -11.05 -6.83 -4.02
C VAL A 58 -10.33 -7.65 -2.94
N ALA A 59 -8.99 -7.67 -2.99
CA ALA A 59 -8.17 -8.42 -2.05
C ALA A 59 -8.21 -7.82 -0.63
N ALA A 60 -8.26 -6.51 -0.49
CA ALA A 60 -8.42 -5.86 0.82
C ALA A 60 -9.77 -6.22 1.47
N PHE A 61 -10.85 -6.27 0.69
CA PHE A 61 -12.15 -6.71 1.18
C PHE A 61 -12.10 -8.17 1.64
N GLY A 62 -11.65 -9.08 0.79
CA GLY A 62 -11.49 -10.49 1.13
C GLY A 62 -10.53 -10.73 2.30
N GLY A 63 -9.43 -9.97 2.33
CA GLY A 63 -8.43 -9.99 3.40
C GLY A 63 -9.01 -9.55 4.74
N GLY A 64 -9.88 -8.54 4.76
CA GLY A 64 -10.59 -8.10 5.95
C GLY A 64 -11.47 -9.21 6.54
N LEU A 65 -12.21 -9.93 5.71
CA LEU A 65 -13.02 -11.08 6.12
C LEU A 65 -12.15 -12.25 6.61
N TRP A 66 -11.07 -12.56 5.89
CA TRP A 66 -10.15 -13.62 6.28
C TRP A 66 -9.46 -13.31 7.60
N MET A 67 -9.03 -12.06 7.81
CA MET A 67 -8.37 -11.62 9.03
C MET A 67 -9.23 -11.76 10.29
N GLN A 68 -10.56 -11.64 10.19
CA GLN A 68 -11.48 -11.88 11.31
C GLN A 68 -11.41 -13.34 11.81
N ARG A 69 -11.17 -14.30 10.90
CA ARG A 69 -11.11 -15.74 11.22
C ARG A 69 -9.69 -16.22 11.53
N ALA A 70 -8.72 -15.81 10.72
CA ALA A 70 -7.35 -16.32 10.76
C ALA A 70 -6.38 -15.47 11.60
N GLY A 71 -6.81 -14.24 11.97
CA GLY A 71 -5.96 -13.26 12.64
C GLY A 71 -5.01 -12.51 11.71
N PRO A 72 -4.44 -11.38 12.17
CA PRO A 72 -3.66 -10.47 11.34
C PRO A 72 -2.33 -11.08 10.85
N ARG A 73 -1.66 -11.90 11.67
CA ARG A 73 -0.35 -12.46 11.36
C ARG A 73 -0.38 -13.36 10.12
N ARG A 74 -1.38 -14.26 10.02
CA ARG A 74 -1.48 -15.19 8.88
C ARG A 74 -1.75 -14.45 7.59
N VAL A 75 -2.65 -13.45 7.63
CA VAL A 75 -2.96 -12.61 6.46
C VAL A 75 -1.75 -11.78 6.05
N ALA A 76 -1.01 -11.20 7.01
CA ALA A 76 0.21 -10.44 6.74
C ALA A 76 1.32 -11.31 6.12
N LEU A 77 1.51 -12.54 6.59
CA LEU A 77 2.48 -13.48 6.00
C LEU A 77 2.12 -13.84 4.56
N ALA A 78 0.85 -14.17 4.30
CA ALA A 78 0.37 -14.42 2.94
C ALA A 78 0.54 -13.19 2.05
N ALA A 79 0.24 -12.00 2.57
CA ALA A 79 0.44 -10.73 1.87
C ALA A 79 1.90 -10.53 1.48
N GLY A 80 2.84 -10.75 2.40
CA GLY A 80 4.28 -10.63 2.16
C GLY A 80 4.78 -11.61 1.10
N ALA A 81 4.35 -12.87 1.19
CA ALA A 81 4.68 -13.89 0.22
C ALA A 81 4.15 -13.52 -1.18
N LEU A 82 2.86 -13.20 -1.30
CA LEU A 82 2.25 -12.87 -2.59
C LEU A 82 2.80 -11.57 -3.19
N TYR A 83 2.95 -10.52 -2.38
CA TYR A 83 3.48 -9.24 -2.87
C TYR A 83 4.93 -9.37 -3.31
N GLY A 84 5.79 -9.91 -2.45
CA GLY A 84 7.21 -10.10 -2.77
C GLY A 84 7.43 -11.02 -3.97
N LEU A 85 6.75 -12.17 -4.00
CA LEU A 85 6.82 -13.09 -5.14
C LEU A 85 6.22 -12.48 -6.41
N GLY A 86 5.11 -11.76 -6.33
CA GLY A 86 4.51 -11.08 -7.48
C GLY A 86 5.46 -10.08 -8.12
N VAL A 87 6.12 -9.24 -7.31
CA VAL A 87 7.14 -8.30 -7.79
C VAL A 87 8.38 -9.04 -8.30
N PHE A 88 8.85 -10.09 -7.62
CA PHE A 88 9.98 -10.90 -8.06
C PHE A 88 9.71 -11.58 -9.40
N LEU A 89 8.56 -12.21 -9.55
CA LEU A 89 8.18 -12.91 -10.80
C LEU A 89 8.04 -11.95 -11.99
N ALA A 90 7.74 -10.66 -11.75
CA ALA A 90 7.74 -9.66 -12.80
C ALA A 90 9.11 -9.49 -13.48
N SER A 91 10.21 -9.88 -12.81
CA SER A 91 11.55 -9.89 -13.41
C SER A 91 11.71 -10.86 -14.57
N PHE A 92 10.86 -11.87 -14.65
CA PHE A 92 10.88 -12.86 -15.73
C PHE A 92 9.98 -12.45 -16.92
N ALA A 93 9.39 -11.26 -16.89
CA ALA A 93 8.49 -10.81 -17.95
C ALA A 93 9.13 -10.79 -19.35
N GLY A 94 10.45 -10.52 -19.48
CA GLY A 94 11.31 -10.77 -20.64
C GLY A 94 10.68 -10.58 -22.03
N GLY A 95 9.98 -9.46 -22.29
CA GLY A 95 9.22 -9.22 -23.51
C GLY A 95 7.79 -9.82 -23.52
N ARG A 96 7.38 -10.53 -22.46
CA ARG A 96 6.05 -11.14 -22.33
C ARG A 96 5.16 -10.29 -21.41
N LEU A 97 4.43 -9.36 -21.98
CA LEU A 97 3.59 -8.40 -21.24
C LEU A 97 2.54 -9.08 -20.35
N TRP A 98 1.94 -10.20 -20.79
CA TRP A 98 0.97 -10.94 -20.00
C TRP A 98 1.55 -11.46 -18.68
N LEU A 99 2.85 -11.81 -18.66
CA LEU A 99 3.52 -12.26 -17.44
C LEU A 99 3.65 -11.11 -16.42
N LEU A 100 3.91 -9.89 -16.89
CA LEU A 100 3.90 -8.69 -16.04
C LEU A 100 2.50 -8.45 -15.43
N TYR A 101 1.44 -8.64 -16.20
CA TYR A 101 0.07 -8.51 -15.73
C TYR A 101 -0.29 -9.56 -14.66
N CYS A 102 0.07 -10.82 -14.91
CA CYS A 102 -0.20 -11.90 -13.96
C CYS A 102 0.66 -11.78 -12.69
N SER A 103 1.94 -11.48 -12.82
CA SER A 103 2.86 -11.43 -11.68
C SER A 103 2.69 -10.16 -10.85
N TYR A 104 2.98 -9.00 -11.44
CA TYR A 104 2.90 -7.73 -10.74
C TYR A 104 1.44 -7.30 -10.50
N GLY A 105 0.62 -7.37 -11.55
CA GLY A 105 -0.77 -6.92 -11.51
C GLY A 105 -1.64 -7.79 -10.61
N LEU A 106 -1.72 -9.10 -10.90
CA LEU A 106 -2.63 -9.98 -10.20
C LEU A 106 -2.04 -10.48 -8.87
N ILE A 107 -0.93 -11.21 -8.91
CA ILE A 107 -0.34 -11.83 -7.70
C ILE A 107 0.14 -10.73 -6.74
N GLY A 108 0.89 -9.74 -7.24
CA GLY A 108 1.36 -8.60 -6.47
C GLY A 108 0.20 -7.76 -5.91
N GLY A 109 -0.83 -7.52 -6.73
CA GLY A 109 -2.04 -6.80 -6.33
C GLY A 109 -2.81 -7.49 -5.21
N VAL A 110 -2.98 -8.83 -5.26
CA VAL A 110 -3.58 -9.60 -4.16
C VAL A 110 -2.76 -9.45 -2.88
N GLY A 111 -1.43 -9.64 -2.98
CA GLY A 111 -0.54 -9.47 -1.82
C GLY A 111 -0.62 -8.07 -1.23
N LEU A 112 -0.64 -7.05 -2.08
CA LEU A 112 -0.75 -5.64 -1.68
C LEU A 112 -2.07 -5.37 -0.94
N GLY A 113 -3.21 -5.84 -1.46
CA GLY A 113 -4.52 -5.63 -0.85
C GLY A 113 -4.66 -6.33 0.50
N LEU A 114 -4.23 -7.60 0.59
CA LEU A 114 -4.17 -8.33 1.85
C LEU A 114 -3.29 -7.60 2.89
N GLY A 115 -2.14 -7.08 2.45
CA GLY A 115 -1.17 -6.41 3.30
C GLY A 115 -1.62 -5.04 3.78
N TYR A 116 -2.31 -4.28 2.95
CA TYR A 116 -2.75 -2.92 3.28
C TYR A 116 -3.69 -2.88 4.49
N ILE A 117 -4.67 -3.80 4.54
CA ILE A 117 -5.70 -3.78 5.57
C ILE A 117 -5.17 -4.19 6.96
N VAL A 118 -4.10 -5.00 7.03
CA VAL A 118 -3.60 -5.56 8.30
C VAL A 118 -3.08 -4.48 9.26
N PRO A 119 -2.11 -3.62 8.91
CA PRO A 119 -1.64 -2.59 9.84
C PRO A 119 -2.73 -1.61 10.23
N VAL A 120 -3.55 -1.16 9.27
CA VAL A 120 -4.60 -0.17 9.50
C VAL A 120 -5.59 -0.65 10.57
N THR A 121 -6.03 -1.90 10.49
CA THR A 121 -7.00 -2.44 11.43
C THR A 121 -6.37 -2.92 12.75
N THR A 122 -5.15 -3.46 12.70
CA THR A 122 -4.47 -3.98 13.89
C THR A 122 -3.98 -2.87 14.80
N LEU A 123 -3.39 -1.82 14.22
CA LEU A 123 -2.82 -0.72 15.01
C LEU A 123 -3.88 0.08 15.75
N VAL A 124 -5.06 0.29 15.18
CA VAL A 124 -6.18 0.97 15.86
C VAL A 124 -6.64 0.21 17.12
N LYS A 125 -6.51 -1.12 17.12
CA LYS A 125 -6.84 -1.95 18.30
C LYS A 125 -5.79 -1.80 19.43
N TRP A 126 -4.51 -1.65 19.07
CA TRP A 126 -3.42 -1.45 20.02
C TRP A 126 -3.33 -0.02 20.59
N PHE A 127 -3.87 0.96 19.85
CA PHE A 127 -3.82 2.37 20.22
C PHE A 127 -5.23 3.00 20.29
N PRO A 128 -6.12 2.48 21.17
CA PRO A 128 -7.45 3.06 21.34
C PRO A 128 -7.39 4.48 21.94
N ASP A 129 -6.30 4.81 22.62
CA ASP A 129 -5.97 6.12 23.19
C ASP A 129 -5.55 7.16 22.13
N ARG A 130 -5.04 6.72 20.98
CA ARG A 130 -4.45 7.59 19.95
C ARG A 130 -4.83 7.14 18.53
N ARG A 131 -6.10 6.77 18.31
CA ARG A 131 -6.57 6.20 17.04
C ARG A 131 -6.24 7.07 15.82
N GLY A 132 -6.50 8.37 15.87
CA GLY A 132 -6.23 9.27 14.76
C GLY A 132 -4.73 9.36 14.42
N MET A 133 -3.88 9.47 15.45
CA MET A 133 -2.43 9.52 15.26
C MET A 133 -1.91 8.24 14.61
N ILE A 134 -2.28 7.07 15.12
CA ILE A 134 -1.74 5.80 14.62
C ILE A 134 -2.25 5.47 13.22
N THR A 135 -3.50 5.82 12.89
CA THR A 135 -4.04 5.72 11.54
C THR A 135 -3.30 6.66 10.59
N GLY A 136 -3.05 7.90 11.02
CA GLY A 136 -2.26 8.86 10.24
C GLY A 136 -0.85 8.35 9.96
N ILE A 137 -0.17 7.79 10.95
CA ILE A 137 1.18 7.20 10.80
C ILE A 137 1.15 6.02 9.80
N ALA A 138 0.15 5.13 9.91
CA ALA A 138 0.03 3.99 9.00
C ALA A 138 -0.19 4.45 7.55
N VAL A 139 -1.12 5.38 7.31
CA VAL A 139 -1.41 5.90 5.97
C VAL A 139 -0.24 6.70 5.40
N THR A 140 0.40 7.53 6.22
CA THR A 140 1.61 8.27 5.82
C THR A 140 2.74 7.30 5.46
N GLY A 141 2.92 6.21 6.21
CA GLY A 141 3.89 5.16 5.89
C GLY A 141 3.70 4.62 4.47
N PHE A 142 2.47 4.35 4.08
CA PHE A 142 2.13 3.90 2.73
C PHE A 142 2.48 4.98 1.67
N GLY A 143 2.13 6.24 1.91
CA GLY A 143 2.49 7.34 1.02
C GLY A 143 4.00 7.55 0.89
N CYS A 144 4.77 7.37 1.98
CA CYS A 144 6.23 7.50 1.98
C CYS A 144 6.93 6.37 1.21
N GLY A 145 6.26 5.26 0.91
CA GLY A 145 6.83 4.15 0.16
C GLY A 145 7.41 4.57 -1.19
N ALA A 146 6.71 5.42 -1.92
CA ALA A 146 7.20 5.94 -3.19
C ALA A 146 8.42 6.87 -3.03
N LEU A 147 8.45 7.69 -1.97
CA LEU A 147 9.59 8.60 -1.71
C LEU A 147 10.89 7.83 -1.49
N ILE A 148 10.82 6.68 -0.86
CA ILE A 148 11.96 5.81 -0.60
C ILE A 148 12.27 4.96 -1.84
N THR A 149 11.25 4.34 -2.43
CA THR A 149 11.44 3.40 -3.53
C THR A 149 11.85 4.08 -4.83
N ALA A 150 11.28 5.24 -5.19
CA ALA A 150 11.53 5.86 -6.49
C ALA A 150 13.02 6.19 -6.73
N PRO A 151 13.75 6.86 -5.80
CA PRO A 151 15.17 7.11 -6.01
C PRO A 151 16.02 5.84 -6.03
N ILE A 152 15.69 4.85 -5.23
CA ILE A 152 16.38 3.54 -5.22
C ILE A 152 16.14 2.82 -6.54
N ALA A 153 14.89 2.72 -6.98
CA ALA A 153 14.53 2.07 -8.23
C ALA A 153 15.17 2.77 -9.45
N THR A 154 15.20 4.11 -9.48
CA THR A 154 15.85 4.85 -10.56
C THR A 154 17.33 4.50 -10.68
N ARG A 155 18.05 4.42 -9.54
CA ARG A 155 19.46 4.03 -9.53
C ARG A 155 19.67 2.59 -9.95
N LEU A 156 18.85 1.67 -9.45
CA LEU A 156 18.92 0.25 -9.81
C LEU A 156 18.59 0.04 -11.29
N ILE A 157 17.58 0.71 -11.84
CA ILE A 157 17.23 0.63 -13.25
C ILE A 157 18.40 1.07 -14.13
N ALA A 158 19.11 2.13 -13.75
CA ALA A 158 20.27 2.62 -14.49
C ALA A 158 21.46 1.63 -14.45
N GLN A 159 21.58 0.84 -13.38
CA GLN A 159 22.71 -0.10 -13.21
C GLN A 159 22.42 -1.50 -13.76
N VAL A 160 21.24 -2.02 -13.49
CA VAL A 160 20.92 -3.43 -13.76
C VAL A 160 19.69 -3.63 -14.67
N GLY A 161 19.04 -2.55 -15.07
CA GLY A 161 17.82 -2.57 -15.88
C GLY A 161 16.53 -2.79 -15.08
N ALA A 162 15.39 -2.57 -15.74
CA ALA A 162 14.08 -2.56 -15.08
C ALA A 162 13.67 -3.94 -14.50
N LEU A 163 13.90 -5.02 -15.24
CA LEU A 163 13.51 -6.36 -14.80
C LEU A 163 14.34 -6.86 -13.61
N ASN A 164 15.65 -6.68 -13.63
CA ASN A 164 16.49 -7.06 -12.50
C ASN A 164 16.18 -6.20 -11.27
N THR A 165 15.74 -4.96 -11.46
CA THR A 165 15.24 -4.12 -10.37
C THR A 165 14.01 -4.72 -9.72
N PHE A 166 13.07 -5.30 -10.48
CA PHE A 166 11.93 -6.04 -9.89
C PHE A 166 12.39 -7.25 -9.08
N ALA A 167 13.41 -7.99 -9.54
CA ALA A 167 13.95 -9.11 -8.77
C ALA A 167 14.50 -8.66 -7.42
N ILE A 168 15.32 -7.62 -7.40
CA ILE A 168 15.91 -7.08 -6.16
C ILE A 168 14.83 -6.56 -5.22
N LEU A 169 13.93 -5.69 -5.72
CA LEU A 169 12.87 -5.12 -4.93
C LEU A 169 11.89 -6.18 -4.43
N GLY A 170 11.58 -7.19 -5.25
CA GLY A 170 10.71 -8.30 -4.86
C GLY A 170 11.25 -9.06 -3.65
N VAL A 171 12.56 -9.36 -3.62
CA VAL A 171 13.22 -10.00 -2.47
C VAL A 171 13.23 -9.08 -1.26
N VAL A 172 13.53 -7.79 -1.43
CA VAL A 172 13.51 -6.80 -0.34
C VAL A 172 12.11 -6.70 0.27
N TYR A 173 11.07 -6.60 -0.56
CA TYR A 173 9.69 -6.52 -0.07
C TYR A 173 9.23 -7.82 0.58
N LEU A 174 9.61 -8.97 0.04
CA LEU A 174 9.35 -10.26 0.66
C LEU A 174 9.88 -10.29 2.10
N ILE A 175 11.17 -9.97 2.27
CA ILE A 175 11.84 -9.97 3.57
C ILE A 175 11.21 -8.91 4.51
N ALA A 176 11.02 -7.70 4.03
CA ALA A 176 10.50 -6.60 4.85
C ALA A 176 9.06 -6.87 5.33
N VAL A 177 8.17 -7.30 4.42
CA VAL A 177 6.76 -7.53 4.78
C VAL A 177 6.61 -8.80 5.61
N MET A 178 7.31 -9.90 5.29
CA MET A 178 7.27 -11.12 6.11
C MET A 178 7.90 -10.91 7.49
N GLY A 179 9.01 -10.19 7.57
CA GLY A 179 9.63 -9.82 8.84
C GLY A 179 8.70 -8.99 9.72
N ALA A 180 8.04 -7.98 9.13
CA ALA A 180 7.04 -7.18 9.82
C ALA A 180 5.81 -8.00 10.22
N ALA A 181 5.36 -8.93 9.37
CA ALA A 181 4.21 -9.79 9.62
C ALA A 181 4.37 -10.67 10.88
N CYS A 182 5.61 -11.04 11.24
CA CYS A 182 5.89 -11.80 12.45
C CYS A 182 5.44 -11.08 13.74
N PHE A 183 5.39 -9.75 13.71
CA PHE A 183 4.97 -8.92 14.84
C PHE A 183 3.48 -8.56 14.80
N MET A 184 2.77 -8.83 13.68
CA MET A 184 1.34 -8.51 13.55
C MET A 184 0.48 -9.46 14.37
N GLN A 185 -0.10 -8.95 15.45
CA GLN A 185 -1.00 -9.70 16.33
C GLN A 185 -2.06 -8.77 16.90
N ASN A 186 -3.24 -9.31 17.19
CA ASN A 186 -4.27 -8.58 17.91
C ASN A 186 -3.87 -8.41 19.37
N PRO A 187 -4.28 -7.31 20.03
CA PRO A 187 -4.23 -7.24 21.49
C PRO A 187 -5.18 -8.29 22.09
N PRO A 188 -4.92 -8.75 23.33
CA PRO A 188 -5.84 -9.61 24.06
C PRO A 188 -7.18 -8.91 24.27
N ASP A 189 -8.23 -9.71 24.48
CA ASP A 189 -9.56 -9.20 24.74
C ASP A 189 -9.56 -8.32 26.00
N GLY A 190 -10.25 -7.18 25.93
CA GLY A 190 -10.29 -6.24 27.03
C GLY A 190 -9.01 -5.39 27.22
N TYR A 191 -8.07 -5.43 26.26
CA TYR A 191 -6.85 -4.64 26.36
C TYR A 191 -7.12 -3.13 26.47
N HIS A 192 -6.50 -2.52 27.48
CA HIS A 192 -6.44 -1.08 27.70
C HIS A 192 -5.00 -0.65 27.93
N PRO A 193 -4.53 0.43 27.27
CA PRO A 193 -3.23 0.99 27.56
C PRO A 193 -3.15 1.47 29.03
N PRO A 194 -1.98 1.37 29.66
CA PRO A 194 -1.80 1.86 31.01
C PRO A 194 -2.19 3.35 31.15
N GLY A 195 -2.98 3.65 32.19
CA GLY A 195 -3.42 5.01 32.49
C GLY A 195 -4.50 5.58 31.57
N TRP A 196 -5.08 4.77 30.67
CA TRP A 196 -6.16 5.22 29.80
C TRP A 196 -7.48 4.51 30.15
N THR A 197 -8.52 5.31 30.33
CA THR A 197 -9.90 4.84 30.46
C THR A 197 -10.74 5.44 29.34
N PRO A 198 -11.64 4.65 28.72
CA PRO A 198 -12.52 5.16 27.66
C PRO A 198 -13.38 6.32 28.21
N SER A 199 -13.47 7.42 27.47
CA SER A 199 -14.42 8.50 27.83
C SER A 199 -15.86 8.00 27.73
N ALA A 200 -16.80 8.69 28.42
CA ALA A 200 -18.22 8.37 28.36
C ALA A 200 -18.76 8.31 26.93
N ALA A 201 -18.32 9.24 26.05
CA ALA A 201 -18.66 9.23 24.63
C ALA A 201 -18.11 7.99 23.88
N GLN A 202 -16.90 7.56 24.21
CA GLN A 202 -16.29 6.34 23.61
C GLN A 202 -16.98 5.07 24.13
N GLN A 203 -17.40 5.04 25.37
CA GLN A 203 -18.20 3.94 25.93
C GLN A 203 -19.56 3.86 25.25
N GLN A 204 -20.21 4.99 25.03
CA GLN A 204 -21.49 5.08 24.34
C GLN A 204 -21.40 4.64 22.88
N GLN A 205 -20.28 4.97 22.17
CA GLN A 205 -20.00 4.46 20.83
C GLN A 205 -19.72 2.96 20.81
N ARG A 206 -19.13 2.37 21.85
CA ARG A 206 -18.92 0.92 21.97
C ARG A 206 -20.21 0.16 22.23
N SER A 207 -21.14 0.76 22.94
CA SER A 207 -22.49 0.20 23.17
C SER A 207 -23.46 0.49 22.02
N ALA A 208 -23.05 1.31 21.03
CA ALA A 208 -23.84 1.53 19.84
C ALA A 208 -23.98 0.22 19.01
N LYS A 209 -25.10 0.13 18.29
CA LYS A 209 -25.43 -1.07 17.49
C LYS A 209 -24.28 -1.46 16.57
N THR A 210 -23.77 -2.67 16.72
CA THR A 210 -22.80 -3.25 15.79
C THR A 210 -23.54 -3.75 14.57
N TYR A 211 -23.24 -3.20 13.40
CA TYR A 211 -23.86 -3.60 12.14
C TYR A 211 -23.15 -4.82 11.57
N THR A 212 -23.92 -5.79 11.12
CA THR A 212 -23.42 -6.85 10.24
C THR A 212 -23.17 -6.29 8.85
N LEU A 213 -22.36 -6.98 8.02
CA LEU A 213 -22.09 -6.54 6.66
C LEU A 213 -23.39 -6.30 5.86
N LYS A 214 -24.37 -7.21 5.99
CA LYS A 214 -25.67 -7.11 5.33
C LYS A 214 -26.46 -5.87 5.77
N GLU A 215 -26.46 -5.58 7.06
CA GLU A 215 -27.12 -4.38 7.59
C GLU A 215 -26.39 -3.09 7.16
N ALA A 216 -25.06 -3.10 7.20
CA ALA A 216 -24.26 -1.93 6.79
C ALA A 216 -24.48 -1.60 5.30
N THR A 217 -24.45 -2.59 4.42
CA THR A 217 -24.69 -2.39 2.97
C THR A 217 -26.13 -2.02 2.63
N ALA A 218 -27.07 -2.21 3.54
CA ALA A 218 -28.46 -1.76 3.39
C ALA A 218 -28.65 -0.25 3.73
N THR A 219 -27.60 0.44 4.26
CA THR A 219 -27.69 1.84 4.64
C THR A 219 -27.15 2.75 3.53
N TRP A 220 -27.79 3.92 3.32
CA TRP A 220 -27.31 4.92 2.35
C TRP A 220 -25.96 5.53 2.77
N GLN A 221 -25.68 5.60 4.08
CA GLN A 221 -24.44 6.11 4.65
C GLN A 221 -23.23 5.31 4.17
N TRP A 222 -23.38 3.99 4.00
CA TRP A 222 -22.31 3.14 3.49
C TRP A 222 -21.93 3.55 2.06
N TYR A 223 -22.92 3.78 1.19
CA TYR A 223 -22.67 4.24 -0.19
C TYR A 223 -22.10 5.66 -0.23
N GLY A 224 -22.55 6.54 0.66
CA GLY A 224 -21.99 7.89 0.79
C GLY A 224 -20.51 7.87 1.15
N LEU A 225 -20.12 7.07 2.15
CA LEU A 225 -18.72 6.88 2.53
C LEU A 225 -17.89 6.25 1.41
N TRP A 226 -18.47 5.26 0.71
CA TRP A 226 -17.82 4.65 -0.45
C TRP A 226 -17.59 5.65 -1.57
N ALA A 227 -18.58 6.47 -1.91
CA ALA A 227 -18.46 7.50 -2.94
C ALA A 227 -17.40 8.56 -2.58
N LEU A 228 -17.35 9.02 -1.33
CA LEU A 228 -16.33 9.94 -0.85
C LEU A 228 -14.92 9.33 -1.00
N LEU A 229 -14.75 8.08 -0.58
CA LEU A 229 -13.47 7.38 -0.71
C LEU A 229 -13.09 7.19 -2.18
N PHE A 230 -14.03 6.81 -3.02
CA PHE A 230 -13.83 6.62 -4.47
C PHE A 230 -13.36 7.92 -5.14
N LEU A 231 -14.07 9.03 -4.94
CA LEU A 231 -13.73 10.32 -5.53
C LEU A 231 -12.38 10.84 -5.04
N ASN A 232 -12.12 10.76 -3.73
CA ASN A 232 -10.86 11.21 -3.15
C ASN A 232 -9.67 10.38 -3.65
N THR A 233 -9.82 9.06 -3.71
CA THR A 233 -8.77 8.16 -4.20
C THR A 233 -8.51 8.37 -5.69
N THR A 234 -9.56 8.53 -6.49
CA THR A 234 -9.44 8.79 -7.93
C THR A 234 -8.68 10.09 -8.20
N ALA A 235 -9.04 11.17 -7.50
CA ALA A 235 -8.34 12.46 -7.61
C ALA A 235 -6.87 12.33 -7.17
N GLY A 236 -6.60 11.67 -6.05
CA GLY A 236 -5.24 11.44 -5.55
C GLY A 236 -4.37 10.65 -6.52
N ILE A 237 -4.87 9.55 -7.05
CA ILE A 237 -4.14 8.72 -8.03
C ILE A 237 -3.89 9.49 -9.33
N ALA A 238 -4.86 10.27 -9.81
CA ALA A 238 -4.69 11.11 -11.00
C ALA A 238 -3.51 12.09 -10.84
N VAL A 239 -3.43 12.78 -9.70
CA VAL A 239 -2.32 13.71 -9.40
C VAL A 239 -0.99 12.97 -9.28
N ILE A 240 -0.93 11.87 -8.51
CA ILE A 240 0.29 11.08 -8.29
C ILE A 240 0.82 10.51 -9.61
N SER A 241 -0.06 10.03 -10.49
CA SER A 241 0.32 9.48 -11.79
C SER A 241 1.01 10.50 -12.71
N GLN A 242 0.68 11.78 -12.55
CA GLN A 242 1.24 12.88 -13.33
C GLN A 242 2.41 13.62 -12.65
N ALA A 243 2.69 13.31 -11.38
CA ALA A 243 3.73 14.01 -10.61
C ALA A 243 5.12 13.90 -11.24
N GLY A 244 5.50 12.73 -11.75
CA GLY A 244 6.78 12.52 -12.45
C GLY A 244 6.92 13.35 -13.73
N PRO A 245 6.00 13.25 -14.70
CA PRO A 245 6.00 14.09 -15.90
C PRO A 245 5.97 15.60 -15.61
N MET A 246 5.18 16.04 -14.63
CA MET A 246 5.12 17.45 -14.22
C MET A 246 6.45 17.97 -13.68
N ALA A 247 7.12 17.18 -12.82
CA ALA A 247 8.43 17.56 -12.28
C ALA A 247 9.51 17.65 -13.36
N GLN A 248 9.48 16.77 -14.37
CA GLN A 248 10.39 16.80 -15.50
C GLN A 248 10.15 18.03 -16.40
N LYS A 249 8.90 18.35 -16.70
CA LYS A 249 8.52 19.52 -17.49
C LYS A 249 8.93 20.82 -16.79
N SER A 250 8.75 20.92 -15.48
CA SER A 250 9.17 22.09 -14.69
C SER A 250 10.69 22.28 -14.66
N ARG A 251 11.47 21.21 -14.71
CA ARG A 251 12.93 21.30 -14.83
C ARG A 251 13.35 21.73 -16.23
N GLY A 252 12.73 21.17 -17.27
CA GLY A 252 13.00 21.55 -18.66
C GLY A 252 12.70 23.02 -18.95
N SER A 253 11.57 23.53 -18.42
CA SER A 253 11.22 24.95 -18.61
C SER A 253 12.12 25.93 -17.87
N ARG A 254 12.80 25.52 -16.82
CA ARG A 254 13.82 26.36 -16.12
C ARG A 254 15.17 26.38 -16.83
N LEU A 255 15.42 25.45 -17.74
CA LEU A 255 16.67 25.35 -18.50
C LEU A 255 16.55 26.00 -19.87
N LEU A 256 15.33 26.38 -20.30
CA LEU A 256 15.15 27.14 -21.53
C LEU A 256 15.40 28.64 -21.23
N PRO A 257 16.25 29.34 -22.03
CA PRO A 257 16.40 30.77 -21.90
C PRO A 257 15.05 31.46 -22.08
N ARG A 258 14.78 32.48 -21.26
CA ARG A 258 13.56 33.29 -21.38
C ARG A 258 13.54 33.89 -22.82
N PRO A 259 12.41 33.77 -23.53
CA PRO A 259 12.34 34.39 -24.86
C PRO A 259 12.52 35.91 -24.73
N ALA A 260 13.26 36.49 -25.64
CA ALA A 260 13.70 37.89 -25.65
C ALA A 260 12.55 38.94 -25.70
N TRP A 261 11.29 38.49 -25.77
CA TRP A 261 10.10 39.37 -25.78
C TRP A 261 9.41 39.55 -24.41
N SER A 262 10.07 39.15 -23.34
CA SER A 262 9.56 39.28 -21.96
C SER A 262 10.13 40.48 -21.19
N GLU A 263 10.80 41.43 -21.89
CA GLU A 263 11.21 42.75 -21.36
C GLU A 263 10.21 43.84 -21.76
#